data_402a267337c95a105f68c14c49a865e0
#
_entry.id   402a267337c95a105f68c14c49a865e0
#
_cell.length_a   1.000
_cell.length_b   1.000
_cell.length_c   1.000
_cell.angle_alpha   90.00
_cell.angle_beta   90.00
_cell.angle_gamma   90.00
#
_symmetry.space_group_name_H-M   'P 1'
#
loop_
_entity.id
_entity.type
_entity.pdbx_description
1 polymer ?
#
loop_
_entity_poly.entity_id
_entity_poly.type
_entity_poly.pdbx_seq_one_letter_code
_entity_poly.pdbx_strand_id
1 'polypeptide(L)'
;MATLKRHPFHTVSSEVDQDDLDAKIKKHRRKVFAIIASIILLVLIALIAIYIYFEHKTYTSYEVINSIERSDTSASQFETFQGNLLKYTNDGAVYTDLNGNRIWNQTYEMDHPFTDSCNEYLVIYELNGTQIYILNKVSLQSSIQTTMPIQRVSVAKQGTIAVLMESEGISYLQLYDKEGTQLAAGELHVQNSGYPLDIALSEDGQKLAVAMLDINEGSVKTTIAFYNFGAVGQNSIDKIVGSYSYPDMLISRIHYMKDDTMVAFGDSKVVIFSGTQKPAESTSIEITEEVKSIFYDDQYFGLVFDSDSKEQPHRLELYNIKGAKVREVGISIDYNQIELLDNQDICIYNDNQCEIINRKGIKKLLCTFDKSLYKVISTAAQRNYTFILEGETRRVKLK
;
A
#
# COMPACT_ATOMS: atom_id res chain seq x y z
N MET A 1 66.01 41.25 -74.16
CA MET A 1 65.62 41.98 -72.97
C MET A 1 64.09 41.84 -72.79
N ALA A 2 63.66 41.00 -71.87
CA ALA A 2 62.22 40.79 -71.57
C ALA A 2 61.91 41.47 -70.21
N THR A 3 61.15 42.53 -70.30
CA THR A 3 60.72 43.29 -69.13
C THR A 3 59.60 42.56 -68.42
N LEU A 4 59.88 42.04 -67.24
CA LEU A 4 58.84 41.49 -66.29
C LEU A 4 58.00 42.64 -65.77
N LYS A 5 56.67 42.65 -66.13
CA LYS A 5 55.67 43.50 -65.51
C LYS A 5 55.35 42.94 -64.11
N ARG A 6 55.73 43.68 -63.07
CA ARG A 6 55.28 43.43 -61.69
C ARG A 6 53.81 43.86 -61.58
N HIS A 7 52.96 42.91 -61.27
CA HIS A 7 51.60 43.22 -60.88
C HIS A 7 51.61 43.68 -59.41
N PRO A 8 50.97 44.81 -59.07
CA PRO A 8 50.88 45.22 -57.67
C PRO A 8 49.98 44.27 -56.89
N PHE A 9 50.44 43.82 -55.75
CA PHE A 9 49.58 43.13 -54.79
C PHE A 9 48.52 44.10 -54.23
N HIS A 10 47.27 43.87 -54.53
CA HIS A 10 46.19 44.55 -53.85
C HIS A 10 46.02 43.91 -52.48
N THR A 11 46.28 44.65 -51.38
CA THR A 11 45.82 44.32 -50.05
C THR A 11 44.31 44.44 -50.01
N VAL A 12 43.62 43.34 -50.00
CA VAL A 12 42.23 43.31 -49.67
C VAL A 12 42.13 43.45 -48.11
N SER A 13 41.89 44.68 -47.66
CA SER A 13 41.49 44.92 -46.26
C SER A 13 40.07 44.44 -46.15
N SER A 14 39.88 43.22 -45.70
CA SER A 14 38.59 42.78 -45.19
C SER A 14 38.43 43.37 -43.77
N GLU A 15 37.91 44.57 -43.67
CA GLU A 15 37.17 44.94 -42.47
C GLU A 15 35.94 44.02 -42.45
N VAL A 16 36.16 42.81 -41.96
CA VAL A 16 35.04 41.95 -41.55
C VAL A 16 34.52 42.60 -40.28
N ASP A 17 33.39 43.25 -40.42
CA ASP A 17 32.67 43.89 -39.34
C ASP A 17 32.45 42.81 -38.23
N GLN A 18 33.22 42.90 -37.12
CA GLN A 18 33.18 41.94 -36.04
C GLN A 18 31.78 41.80 -35.47
N ASP A 19 30.98 42.88 -35.49
CA ASP A 19 29.59 42.91 -35.06
C ASP A 19 28.67 42.04 -35.96
N ASP A 20 28.92 42.01 -37.29
CA ASP A 20 28.16 41.19 -38.23
C ASP A 20 28.54 39.69 -38.09
N LEU A 21 29.79 39.38 -37.79
CA LEU A 21 30.23 38.02 -37.48
C LEU A 21 29.65 37.51 -36.19
N ASP A 22 29.63 38.30 -35.11
CA ASP A 22 29.04 37.96 -33.83
C ASP A 22 27.52 37.80 -33.93
N ALA A 23 26.85 38.62 -34.71
CA ALA A 23 25.43 38.50 -35.00
C ALA A 23 25.11 37.20 -35.77
N LYS A 24 25.92 36.80 -36.73
CA LYS A 24 25.79 35.54 -37.50
C LYS A 24 26.07 34.32 -36.60
N ILE A 25 27.07 34.34 -35.75
CA ILE A 25 27.39 33.30 -34.78
C ILE A 25 26.23 33.13 -33.77
N LYS A 26 25.71 34.22 -33.22
CA LYS A 26 24.60 34.24 -32.31
C LYS A 26 23.32 33.69 -32.95
N LYS A 27 23.04 34.05 -34.19
CA LYS A 27 21.93 33.51 -34.98
C LYS A 27 22.07 32.01 -35.25
N HIS A 28 23.29 31.55 -35.59
CA HIS A 28 23.58 30.13 -35.79
C HIS A 28 23.41 29.33 -34.50
N ARG A 29 23.99 29.80 -33.38
CA ARG A 29 23.83 29.17 -32.05
C ARG A 29 22.36 29.07 -31.63
N ARG A 30 21.57 30.14 -31.88
CA ARG A 30 20.12 30.10 -31.61
C ARG A 30 19.40 29.05 -32.46
N LYS A 31 19.75 28.95 -33.78
CA LYS A 31 19.18 27.91 -34.64
C LYS A 31 19.56 26.50 -34.20
N VAL A 32 20.83 26.26 -33.88
CA VAL A 32 21.29 24.96 -33.38
C VAL A 32 20.61 24.61 -32.07
N PHE A 33 20.56 25.56 -31.14
CA PHE A 33 19.85 25.36 -29.88
C PHE A 33 18.35 25.05 -30.09
N ALA A 34 17.67 25.76 -31.00
CA ALA A 34 16.26 25.49 -31.33
C ALA A 34 16.10 24.10 -31.97
N ILE A 35 17.00 23.65 -32.81
CA ILE A 35 16.96 22.29 -33.40
C ILE A 35 17.16 21.23 -32.31
N ILE A 36 18.14 21.40 -31.43
CA ILE A 36 18.41 20.46 -30.32
C ILE A 36 17.21 20.43 -29.39
N ALA A 37 16.66 21.59 -29.02
CA ALA A 37 15.47 21.67 -28.17
C ALA A 37 14.24 20.99 -28.82
N SER A 38 14.07 21.15 -30.14
CA SER A 38 12.99 20.47 -30.87
C SER A 38 13.16 18.95 -30.91
N ILE A 39 14.40 18.47 -31.06
CA ILE A 39 14.69 17.02 -31.02
C ILE A 39 14.41 16.46 -29.63
N ILE A 40 14.85 17.14 -28.57
CA ILE A 40 14.58 16.72 -27.17
C ILE A 40 13.08 16.69 -26.93
N LEU A 41 12.33 17.73 -27.37
CA LEU A 41 10.89 17.78 -27.25
C LEU A 41 10.20 16.62 -27.97
N LEU A 42 10.65 16.31 -29.20
CA LEU A 42 10.12 15.18 -29.99
C LEU A 42 10.35 13.83 -29.29
N VAL A 43 11.54 13.62 -28.74
CA VAL A 43 11.88 12.42 -27.98
C VAL A 43 11.00 12.32 -26.72
N LEU A 44 10.79 13.43 -26.04
CA LEU A 44 9.95 13.47 -24.83
C LEU A 44 8.48 13.19 -25.17
N ILE A 45 7.96 13.72 -26.26
CA ILE A 45 6.60 13.42 -26.76
C ILE A 45 6.50 11.93 -27.13
N ALA A 46 7.49 11.36 -27.79
CA ALA A 46 7.52 9.94 -28.14
C ALA A 46 7.53 9.05 -26.90
N LEU A 47 8.30 9.39 -25.89
CA LEU A 47 8.35 8.65 -24.60
C LEU A 47 6.99 8.73 -23.88
N ILE A 48 6.36 9.91 -23.86
CA ILE A 48 5.03 10.09 -23.28
C ILE A 48 3.99 9.28 -24.07
N ALA A 49 4.03 9.28 -25.39
CA ALA A 49 3.11 8.51 -26.23
C ALA A 49 3.28 7.00 -26.01
N ILE A 50 4.50 6.51 -25.90
CA ILE A 50 4.80 5.11 -25.57
C ILE A 50 4.27 4.77 -24.17
N TYR A 51 4.49 5.63 -23.18
CA TYR A 51 3.97 5.46 -21.83
C TYR A 51 2.44 5.36 -21.81
N ILE A 52 1.75 6.31 -22.45
CA ILE A 52 0.28 6.33 -22.57
C ILE A 52 -0.23 5.08 -23.30
N TYR A 53 0.45 4.65 -24.37
CA TYR A 53 0.08 3.44 -25.10
C TYR A 53 0.11 2.20 -24.20
N PHE A 54 1.18 1.98 -23.44
CA PHE A 54 1.28 0.82 -22.54
C PHE A 54 0.33 0.92 -21.34
N GLU A 55 0.03 2.11 -20.88
CA GLU A 55 -0.91 2.32 -19.78
C GLU A 55 -2.37 2.02 -20.18
N HIS A 56 -2.74 2.25 -21.44
CA HIS A 56 -4.09 1.98 -21.96
C HIS A 56 -4.24 0.62 -22.62
N LYS A 57 -3.15 -0.15 -22.71
CA LYS A 57 -3.20 -1.45 -23.37
C LYS A 57 -3.86 -2.49 -22.47
N THR A 58 -4.90 -3.14 -22.98
CA THR A 58 -5.52 -4.34 -22.42
C THR A 58 -4.77 -5.57 -22.91
N TYR A 59 -4.54 -6.52 -22.04
CA TYR A 59 -3.87 -7.77 -22.35
C TYR A 59 -4.87 -8.91 -22.17
N THR A 60 -4.88 -9.87 -23.08
CA THR A 60 -5.80 -11.03 -23.05
C THR A 60 -5.11 -12.30 -22.58
N SER A 61 -3.79 -12.27 -22.46
CA SER A 61 -2.98 -13.42 -22.07
C SER A 61 -1.67 -12.96 -21.42
N TYR A 62 -0.95 -13.93 -20.90
CA TYR A 62 0.40 -13.73 -20.37
C TYR A 62 1.35 -14.82 -20.88
N GLU A 63 2.63 -14.53 -20.89
CA GLU A 63 3.71 -15.44 -21.18
C GLU A 63 4.43 -15.78 -19.88
N VAL A 64 4.63 -17.07 -19.62
CA VAL A 64 5.41 -17.53 -18.46
C VAL A 64 6.89 -17.35 -18.76
N ILE A 65 7.55 -16.48 -18.00
CA ILE A 65 9.00 -16.23 -18.12
C ILE A 65 9.78 -17.30 -17.35
N ASN A 66 9.29 -17.64 -16.16
CA ASN A 66 9.90 -18.61 -15.27
C ASN A 66 8.83 -19.25 -14.37
N SER A 67 9.02 -20.52 -14.05
CA SER A 67 8.21 -21.23 -13.06
C SER A 67 9.11 -21.97 -12.08
N ILE A 68 8.79 -21.89 -10.79
CA ILE A 68 9.53 -22.48 -9.69
C ILE A 68 8.56 -23.33 -8.90
N GLU A 69 8.84 -24.62 -8.80
CA GLU A 69 8.06 -25.53 -7.96
C GLU A 69 8.22 -25.17 -6.47
N ARG A 70 7.13 -25.30 -5.74
CA ARG A 70 7.07 -25.02 -4.32
C ARG A 70 6.30 -26.13 -3.60
N SER A 71 6.71 -26.45 -2.39
CA SER A 71 5.99 -27.38 -1.54
C SER A 71 5.02 -26.60 -0.65
N ASP A 72 3.72 -26.79 -0.87
CA ASP A 72 2.65 -26.14 -0.12
C ASP A 72 1.81 -27.19 0.62
N THR A 73 1.18 -26.76 1.70
CA THR A 73 0.17 -27.52 2.46
C THR A 73 -1.15 -26.77 2.38
N SER A 74 -2.25 -27.43 2.71
CA SER A 74 -3.58 -26.80 2.76
C SER A 74 -3.68 -25.67 3.79
N ALA A 75 -2.77 -25.64 4.78
CA ALA A 75 -2.68 -24.58 5.79
C ALA A 75 -1.76 -23.43 5.37
N SER A 76 -1.14 -23.47 4.18
CA SER A 76 -0.22 -22.43 3.73
C SER A 76 -0.97 -21.14 3.40
N GLN A 77 -0.54 -20.05 4.01
CA GLN A 77 -0.99 -18.69 3.72
C GLN A 77 0.15 -17.90 3.09
N PHE A 78 -0.18 -16.92 2.27
CA PHE A 78 0.78 -16.17 1.47
C PHE A 78 0.53 -14.67 1.57
N GLU A 79 1.59 -13.92 1.86
CA GLU A 79 1.59 -12.47 1.87
C GLU A 79 2.76 -11.90 1.09
N THR A 80 2.60 -10.68 0.65
CA THR A 80 3.70 -9.90 0.07
C THR A 80 4.35 -9.06 1.16
N PHE A 81 5.66 -9.20 1.31
CA PHE A 81 6.43 -8.36 2.21
C PHE A 81 7.66 -7.82 1.47
N GLN A 82 7.80 -6.50 1.39
CA GLN A 82 8.90 -5.84 0.69
C GLN A 82 9.16 -6.39 -0.74
N GLY A 83 8.07 -6.63 -1.50
CA GLY A 83 8.13 -7.14 -2.86
C GLY A 83 8.56 -8.60 -3.00
N ASN A 84 8.69 -9.33 -1.90
CA ASN A 84 9.05 -10.74 -1.83
C ASN A 84 7.90 -11.57 -1.22
N LEU A 85 8.03 -12.89 -1.21
CA LEU A 85 7.00 -13.82 -0.78
C LEU A 85 7.21 -14.26 0.67
N LEU A 86 6.25 -13.96 1.53
CA LEU A 86 6.08 -14.58 2.83
C LEU A 86 5.09 -15.73 2.71
N LYS A 87 5.52 -16.94 3.06
CA LYS A 87 4.67 -18.10 3.26
C LYS A 87 4.64 -18.43 4.75
N TYR A 88 3.47 -18.58 5.34
CA TYR A 88 3.34 -18.95 6.75
C TYR A 88 2.24 -19.98 6.97
N THR A 89 2.40 -20.75 8.01
CA THR A 89 1.52 -21.84 8.45
C THR A 89 1.42 -21.83 9.97
N ASN A 90 0.73 -22.80 10.56
CA ASN A 90 0.69 -23.00 12.01
C ASN A 90 2.07 -23.35 12.62
N ASP A 91 2.97 -23.93 11.81
CA ASP A 91 4.28 -24.45 12.29
C ASP A 91 5.45 -23.49 12.02
N GLY A 92 5.20 -22.37 11.33
CA GLY A 92 6.27 -21.42 11.04
C GLY A 92 6.05 -20.62 9.76
N ALA A 93 7.02 -19.74 9.50
CA ALA A 93 7.04 -18.85 8.34
C ALA A 93 8.36 -18.97 7.58
N VAL A 94 8.28 -18.86 6.26
CA VAL A 94 9.42 -18.83 5.33
C VAL A 94 9.31 -17.60 4.45
N TYR A 95 10.37 -16.82 4.43
CA TYR A 95 10.48 -15.64 3.57
C TYR A 95 11.48 -15.91 2.46
N THR A 96 11.03 -15.73 1.22
CA THR A 96 11.81 -16.05 0.01
C THR A 96 11.77 -14.89 -0.96
N ASP A 97 12.85 -14.74 -1.75
CA ASP A 97 12.79 -13.88 -2.93
C ASP A 97 11.91 -14.50 -4.02
N LEU A 98 11.61 -13.72 -5.06
CA LEU A 98 10.78 -14.18 -6.19
C LEU A 98 11.48 -15.24 -7.09
N ASN A 99 12.75 -15.58 -6.82
CA ASN A 99 13.47 -16.68 -7.45
C ASN A 99 13.45 -17.96 -6.59
N GLY A 100 12.75 -17.92 -5.44
CA GLY A 100 12.64 -19.06 -4.53
C GLY A 100 13.82 -19.21 -3.56
N ASN A 101 14.77 -18.27 -3.55
CA ASN A 101 15.87 -18.31 -2.58
C ASN A 101 15.35 -17.89 -1.21
N ARG A 102 15.58 -18.75 -0.23
CA ARG A 102 15.18 -18.47 1.16
C ARG A 102 16.06 -17.37 1.77
N ILE A 103 15.40 -16.31 2.26
CA ILE A 103 16.04 -15.22 2.98
C ILE A 103 16.14 -15.59 4.46
N TRP A 104 15.01 -15.97 5.07
CA TRP A 104 14.95 -16.49 6.43
C TRP A 104 13.80 -17.48 6.60
N ASN A 105 13.81 -18.21 7.70
CA ASN A 105 12.68 -18.97 8.21
C ASN A 105 12.58 -18.80 9.72
N GLN A 106 11.35 -18.80 10.23
CA GLN A 106 11.02 -18.74 11.65
C GLN A 106 10.09 -19.90 11.96
N THR A 107 10.50 -20.77 12.86
CA THR A 107 9.65 -21.83 13.40
C THR A 107 8.91 -21.35 14.63
N TYR A 108 7.66 -21.70 14.72
CA TYR A 108 6.78 -21.48 15.86
C TYR A 108 5.67 -22.53 15.83
N GLU A 109 4.85 -22.58 16.86
CA GLU A 109 3.62 -23.35 16.92
C GLU A 109 2.50 -22.40 17.33
N MET A 110 1.56 -22.14 16.42
CA MET A 110 0.44 -21.21 16.58
C MET A 110 -0.81 -21.83 15.96
N ASP A 111 -1.94 -21.78 16.64
CA ASP A 111 -3.20 -22.26 16.09
C ASP A 111 -3.76 -21.32 15.02
N HIS A 112 -3.67 -20.02 15.26
CA HIS A 112 -4.21 -18.98 14.38
C HIS A 112 -3.17 -17.87 14.14
N PRO A 113 -2.15 -18.09 13.28
CA PRO A 113 -1.17 -17.08 12.95
C PRO A 113 -1.78 -15.97 12.08
N PHE A 114 -1.52 -14.73 12.46
CA PHE A 114 -1.86 -13.52 11.71
C PHE A 114 -0.60 -12.68 11.50
N THR A 115 -0.66 -11.83 10.49
CA THR A 115 0.45 -10.92 10.15
C THR A 115 -0.02 -9.48 10.08
N ASP A 116 0.86 -8.56 10.40
CA ASP A 116 0.76 -7.14 10.06
C ASP A 116 2.13 -6.63 9.64
N SER A 117 2.19 -5.70 8.71
CA SER A 117 3.47 -5.19 8.20
C SER A 117 3.42 -3.71 7.92
N CYS A 118 4.52 -3.04 8.22
CA CYS A 118 4.72 -1.65 7.90
C CYS A 118 6.16 -1.43 7.47
N ASN A 119 6.36 -1.02 6.22
CA ASN A 119 7.67 -0.76 5.66
C ASN A 119 8.63 -1.97 5.83
N GLU A 120 9.73 -1.84 6.57
CA GLU A 120 10.75 -2.89 6.73
C GLU A 120 10.44 -3.91 7.84
N TYR A 121 9.35 -3.74 8.58
CA TYR A 121 8.98 -4.62 9.70
C TYR A 121 7.69 -5.38 9.43
N LEU A 122 7.71 -6.60 9.91
CA LEU A 122 6.62 -7.57 9.86
C LEU A 122 6.44 -8.12 11.27
N VAL A 123 5.20 -8.28 11.69
CA VAL A 123 4.87 -9.07 12.88
C VAL A 123 4.09 -10.30 12.48
N ILE A 124 4.39 -11.42 13.15
CA ILE A 124 3.59 -12.65 13.13
C ILE A 124 3.12 -12.86 14.56
N TYR A 125 1.83 -12.97 14.76
CA TYR A 125 1.25 -13.13 16.09
C TYR A 125 0.13 -14.15 16.08
N GLU A 126 -0.15 -14.73 17.23
CA GLU A 126 -1.21 -15.70 17.43
C GLU A 126 -2.48 -14.98 17.90
N LEU A 127 -3.54 -15.01 17.09
CA LEU A 127 -4.85 -14.50 17.51
C LEU A 127 -5.44 -15.39 18.61
N ASN A 128 -5.90 -14.80 19.70
CA ASN A 128 -6.31 -15.45 20.94
C ASN A 128 -5.21 -16.25 21.64
N GLY A 129 -3.98 -16.19 21.15
CA GLY A 129 -2.79 -16.73 21.82
C GLY A 129 -1.97 -15.63 22.47
N THR A 130 -0.70 -15.93 22.74
CA THR A 130 0.18 -15.03 23.52
C THR A 130 1.53 -14.79 22.87
N GLN A 131 1.78 -15.33 21.67
CA GLN A 131 3.07 -15.23 21.00
C GLN A 131 3.08 -14.13 19.93
N ILE A 132 4.18 -13.36 19.88
CA ILE A 132 4.45 -12.36 18.86
C ILE A 132 5.91 -12.50 18.42
N TYR A 133 6.15 -12.49 17.11
CA TYR A 133 7.48 -12.39 16.51
C TYR A 133 7.57 -11.09 15.72
N ILE A 134 8.58 -10.28 16.02
CA ILE A 134 8.91 -9.06 15.27
C ILE A 134 10.07 -9.41 14.35
N LEU A 135 9.84 -9.30 13.05
CA LEU A 135 10.81 -9.63 12.01
C LEU A 135 11.05 -8.41 11.11
N ASN A 136 12.12 -8.45 10.37
CA ASN A 136 12.38 -7.53 9.28
C ASN A 136 12.75 -8.29 8.01
N LYS A 137 13.11 -7.59 6.94
CA LYS A 137 13.52 -8.21 5.68
C LYS A 137 14.77 -9.10 5.77
N VAL A 138 15.51 -9.08 6.88
CA VAL A 138 16.78 -9.82 7.06
C VAL A 138 16.63 -10.95 8.05
N SER A 139 15.96 -10.74 9.19
CA SER A 139 15.92 -11.71 10.29
C SER A 139 14.85 -11.38 11.34
N LEU A 140 14.68 -12.30 12.28
CA LEU A 140 13.99 -12.06 13.54
C LEU A 140 14.70 -10.97 14.34
N GLN A 141 13.92 -10.03 14.89
CA GLN A 141 14.41 -8.97 15.77
C GLN A 141 14.16 -9.33 17.23
N SER A 142 12.93 -9.70 17.57
CA SER A 142 12.57 -10.16 18.92
C SER A 142 11.34 -11.06 18.90
N SER A 143 11.14 -11.77 20.01
CA SER A 143 9.92 -12.49 20.31
C SER A 143 9.37 -12.03 21.64
N ILE A 144 8.06 -11.86 21.72
CA ILE A 144 7.33 -11.40 22.91
C ILE A 144 6.33 -12.47 23.29
N GLN A 145 6.30 -12.79 24.57
CA GLN A 145 5.28 -13.63 25.19
C GLN A 145 4.40 -12.72 26.04
N THR A 146 3.16 -12.49 25.63
CA THR A 146 2.20 -11.71 26.39
C THR A 146 1.62 -12.55 27.54
N THR A 147 1.06 -11.88 28.53
CA THR A 147 0.41 -12.55 29.67
C THR A 147 -1.08 -12.80 29.44
N MET A 148 -1.64 -12.19 28.40
CA MET A 148 -3.07 -12.24 28.08
C MET A 148 -3.25 -12.50 26.57
N PRO A 149 -4.41 -13.08 26.17
CA PRO A 149 -4.70 -13.37 24.78
C PRO A 149 -4.69 -12.12 23.89
N ILE A 150 -4.02 -12.21 22.76
CA ILE A 150 -3.86 -11.13 21.78
C ILE A 150 -5.11 -11.07 20.91
N GLN A 151 -5.69 -9.88 20.77
CA GLN A 151 -6.82 -9.63 19.88
C GLN A 151 -6.38 -8.95 18.58
N ARG A 152 -5.39 -8.06 18.65
CA ARG A 152 -4.88 -7.32 17.49
C ARG A 152 -3.46 -6.84 17.73
N VAL A 153 -2.68 -6.81 16.68
CA VAL A 153 -1.37 -6.16 16.67
C VAL A 153 -1.33 -5.19 15.49
N SER A 154 -0.71 -4.03 15.69
CA SER A 154 -0.43 -3.06 14.62
C SER A 154 1.04 -2.64 14.71
N VAL A 155 1.75 -2.62 13.58
CA VAL A 155 3.19 -2.35 13.49
C VAL A 155 3.48 -1.01 12.82
N ALA A 156 4.48 -0.29 13.32
CA ALA A 156 5.01 0.95 12.74
C ALA A 156 6.30 0.72 11.94
N LYS A 157 6.69 1.68 11.11
CA LYS A 157 7.85 1.58 10.19
C LYS A 157 9.21 1.38 10.86
N GLN A 158 9.35 1.72 12.14
CA GLN A 158 10.58 1.47 12.93
C GLN A 158 10.53 0.18 13.74
N GLY A 159 9.45 -0.62 13.61
CA GLY A 159 9.26 -1.86 14.32
C GLY A 159 8.62 -1.73 15.71
N THR A 160 8.18 -0.54 16.11
CA THR A 160 7.29 -0.37 17.26
C THR A 160 5.96 -1.06 16.97
N ILE A 161 5.43 -1.80 17.94
CA ILE A 161 4.15 -2.46 17.83
C ILE A 161 3.18 -2.01 18.92
N ALA A 162 1.90 -1.92 18.58
CA ALA A 162 0.79 -1.80 19.51
C ALA A 162 0.08 -3.14 19.58
N VAL A 163 -0.17 -3.63 20.79
CA VAL A 163 -0.80 -4.92 21.07
C VAL A 163 -2.06 -4.68 21.87
N LEU A 164 -3.19 -5.09 21.33
CA LEU A 164 -4.48 -5.16 22.02
C LEU A 164 -4.68 -6.58 22.53
N MET A 165 -4.92 -6.71 23.81
CA MET A 165 -5.19 -7.97 24.49
C MET A 165 -6.48 -7.86 25.30
N GLU A 166 -7.07 -8.98 25.63
CA GLU A 166 -8.29 -9.02 26.45
C GLU A 166 -8.20 -10.13 27.49
N SER A 167 -8.63 -9.81 28.70
CA SER A 167 -8.86 -10.80 29.78
C SER A 167 -9.94 -10.33 30.71
N GLU A 168 -10.91 -11.21 31.04
CA GLU A 168 -11.95 -10.99 32.04
C GLU A 168 -12.79 -9.70 31.84
N GLY A 169 -13.02 -9.31 30.56
CA GLY A 169 -13.81 -8.11 30.21
C GLY A 169 -13.04 -6.79 30.37
N ILE A 170 -11.73 -6.86 30.54
CA ILE A 170 -10.81 -5.71 30.51
C ILE A 170 -9.93 -5.87 29.29
N SER A 171 -9.82 -4.82 28.51
CA SER A 171 -8.89 -4.78 27.37
C SER A 171 -7.60 -4.05 27.77
N TYR A 172 -6.49 -4.63 27.37
CA TYR A 172 -5.16 -4.14 27.67
C TYR A 172 -4.47 -3.69 26.41
N LEU A 173 -3.88 -2.51 26.46
CA LEU A 173 -3.14 -1.93 25.36
C LEU A 173 -1.67 -1.80 25.78
N GLN A 174 -0.77 -2.42 25.02
CA GLN A 174 0.67 -2.34 25.29
C GLN A 174 1.42 -1.95 24.02
N LEU A 175 2.45 -1.13 24.19
CA LEU A 175 3.38 -0.77 23.12
C LEU A 175 4.74 -1.37 23.44
N TYR A 176 5.39 -1.93 22.39
CA TYR A 176 6.75 -2.47 22.49
C TYR A 176 7.61 -1.91 21.36
N ASP A 177 8.90 -1.76 21.63
CA ASP A 177 9.88 -1.51 20.58
C ASP A 177 10.24 -2.80 19.82
N LYS A 178 11.04 -2.68 18.78
CA LYS A 178 11.49 -3.81 17.97
C LYS A 178 12.37 -4.80 18.72
N GLU A 179 12.99 -4.41 19.82
CA GLU A 179 13.76 -5.26 20.72
C GLU A 179 12.87 -6.01 21.73
N GLY A 180 11.54 -5.74 21.75
CA GLY A 180 10.58 -6.34 22.67
C GLY A 180 10.50 -5.64 24.03
N THR A 181 11.07 -4.44 24.17
CA THR A 181 10.97 -3.64 25.40
C THR A 181 9.63 -2.94 25.45
N GLN A 182 8.91 -3.08 26.55
CA GLN A 182 7.63 -2.39 26.74
C GLN A 182 7.83 -0.89 26.92
N LEU A 183 7.23 -0.10 26.04
CA LEU A 183 7.31 1.36 26.02
C LEU A 183 6.16 2.02 26.79
N ALA A 184 4.97 1.42 26.72
CA ALA A 184 3.75 1.93 27.38
C ALA A 184 2.77 0.79 27.64
N ALA A 185 1.89 1.00 28.62
CA ALA A 185 0.76 0.12 28.91
C ALA A 185 -0.44 0.96 29.37
N GLY A 186 -1.65 0.47 29.11
CA GLY A 186 -2.90 1.05 29.54
C GLY A 186 -4.01 0.00 29.61
N GLU A 187 -5.06 0.30 30.35
CA GLU A 187 -6.27 -0.52 30.49
C GLU A 187 -7.47 0.22 29.94
N LEU A 188 -8.33 -0.49 29.22
CA LEU A 188 -9.60 -0.01 28.69
C LEU A 188 -10.71 -0.83 29.34
N HIS A 189 -11.45 -0.21 30.26
CA HIS A 189 -12.57 -0.85 30.91
C HIS A 189 -13.81 -0.77 30.01
N VAL A 190 -14.32 -1.91 29.55
CA VAL A 190 -15.45 -2.01 28.61
C VAL A 190 -16.68 -1.24 29.11
N GLN A 191 -16.96 -1.27 30.42
CA GLN A 191 -18.08 -0.55 31.01
C GLN A 191 -18.04 0.97 30.83
N ASN A 192 -16.84 1.54 30.70
CA ASN A 192 -16.64 2.99 30.57
C ASN A 192 -16.30 3.44 29.15
N SER A 193 -15.62 2.57 28.40
CA SER A 193 -15.04 2.94 27.12
C SER A 193 -15.66 2.21 25.91
N GLY A 194 -16.43 1.14 26.15
CA GLY A 194 -16.89 0.22 25.13
C GLY A 194 -15.84 -0.86 24.80
N TYR A 195 -16.22 -1.82 23.98
CA TYR A 195 -15.38 -2.96 23.55
C TYR A 195 -14.48 -2.53 22.37
N PRO A 196 -13.16 -2.62 22.48
CA PRO A 196 -12.28 -2.25 21.37
C PRO A 196 -12.40 -3.27 20.23
N LEU A 197 -12.70 -2.77 19.04
CA LEU A 197 -12.86 -3.56 17.82
C LEU A 197 -11.56 -3.62 17.00
N ASP A 198 -10.85 -2.50 16.91
CA ASP A 198 -9.66 -2.38 16.07
C ASP A 198 -8.70 -1.32 16.62
N ILE A 199 -7.43 -1.49 16.32
CA ILE A 199 -6.37 -0.52 16.62
C ILE A 199 -5.56 -0.23 15.37
N ALA A 200 -5.08 1.01 15.25
CA ALA A 200 -4.18 1.41 14.18
C ALA A 200 -3.06 2.29 14.75
N LEU A 201 -1.81 1.90 14.53
CA LEU A 201 -0.63 2.65 14.88
C LEU A 201 -0.17 3.47 13.66
N SER A 202 0.17 4.76 13.85
CA SER A 202 0.74 5.57 12.76
C SER A 202 2.11 5.02 12.35
N GLU A 203 2.51 5.23 11.09
CA GLU A 203 3.79 4.74 10.59
C GLU A 203 4.99 5.17 11.45
N ASP A 204 4.95 6.40 12.01
CA ASP A 204 5.98 6.92 12.90
C ASP A 204 5.90 6.35 14.34
N GLY A 205 4.90 5.51 14.64
CA GLY A 205 4.69 4.88 15.95
C GLY A 205 4.33 5.83 17.07
N GLN A 206 4.03 7.10 16.78
CA GLN A 206 3.75 8.11 17.81
C GLN A 206 2.26 8.26 18.13
N LYS A 207 1.37 7.89 17.22
CA LYS A 207 -0.09 8.01 17.39
C LYS A 207 -0.75 6.65 17.26
N LEU A 208 -1.69 6.39 18.12
CA LEU A 208 -2.51 5.19 18.09
C LEU A 208 -3.97 5.60 18.09
N ALA A 209 -4.73 5.04 17.17
CA ALA A 209 -6.19 5.10 17.18
C ALA A 209 -6.77 3.79 17.70
N VAL A 210 -7.84 3.88 18.47
CA VAL A 210 -8.61 2.74 18.98
C VAL A 210 -10.07 2.97 18.67
N ALA A 211 -10.71 2.05 17.94
CA ALA A 211 -12.14 2.04 17.70
C ALA A 211 -12.84 1.17 18.76
N MET A 212 -13.75 1.75 19.51
CA MET A 212 -14.44 1.12 20.63
C MET A 212 -15.95 1.11 20.40
N LEU A 213 -16.56 -0.05 20.50
CA LEU A 213 -17.99 -0.28 20.33
C LEU A 213 -18.69 -0.27 21.70
N ASP A 214 -19.70 0.55 21.84
CA ASP A 214 -20.61 0.56 22.96
C ASP A 214 -22.02 0.19 22.49
N ILE A 215 -22.63 -0.81 23.12
CA ILE A 215 -23.99 -1.27 22.82
C ILE A 215 -24.82 -1.06 24.09
N ASN A 216 -25.59 0.00 24.13
CA ASN A 216 -26.45 0.33 25.24
C ASN A 216 -27.90 0.40 24.80
N GLU A 217 -28.78 -0.28 25.52
CA GLU A 217 -30.24 -0.25 25.33
C GLU A 217 -30.68 -0.48 23.87
N GLY A 218 -29.93 -1.29 23.12
CA GLY A 218 -30.19 -1.61 21.71
C GLY A 218 -29.71 -0.59 20.70
N SER A 219 -29.03 0.48 21.12
CA SER A 219 -28.34 1.40 20.22
C SER A 219 -26.83 1.06 20.12
N VAL A 220 -26.28 1.25 18.93
CA VAL A 220 -24.86 1.06 18.64
C VAL A 220 -24.17 2.42 18.63
N LYS A 221 -23.03 2.53 19.29
CA LYS A 221 -22.20 3.73 19.25
C LYS A 221 -20.75 3.30 19.12
N THR A 222 -20.05 3.81 18.12
CA THR A 222 -18.59 3.65 18.04
C THR A 222 -17.90 4.93 18.49
N THR A 223 -16.90 4.79 19.35
CA THR A 223 -16.02 5.89 19.75
C THR A 223 -14.59 5.60 19.24
N ILE A 224 -14.00 6.58 18.57
CA ILE A 224 -12.59 6.53 18.16
C ILE A 224 -11.78 7.42 19.09
N ALA A 225 -10.87 6.83 19.86
CA ALA A 225 -9.93 7.54 20.72
C ALA A 225 -8.55 7.59 20.07
N PHE A 226 -7.92 8.77 20.14
CA PHE A 226 -6.57 8.99 19.64
C PHE A 226 -5.62 9.22 20.80
N TYR A 227 -4.58 8.41 20.84
CA TYR A 227 -3.46 8.52 21.77
C TYR A 227 -2.25 9.11 21.07
N ASN A 228 -1.45 9.89 21.79
CA ASN A 228 -0.18 10.41 21.30
C ASN A 228 0.92 10.11 22.32
N PHE A 229 1.91 9.32 21.94
CA PHE A 229 3.04 8.90 22.78
C PHE A 229 4.24 9.86 22.67
N GLY A 230 4.17 10.84 21.77
CA GLY A 230 5.15 11.91 21.64
C GLY A 230 4.97 13.03 22.68
N ALA A 231 5.70 14.12 22.51
CA ALA A 231 5.73 15.23 23.46
C ALA A 231 4.36 15.88 23.76
N VAL A 232 3.45 15.89 22.79
CA VAL A 232 2.10 16.48 22.98
C VAL A 232 1.25 15.63 23.90
N GLY A 233 1.31 14.32 23.76
CA GLY A 233 0.53 13.40 24.60
C GLY A 233 1.03 13.33 26.04
N GLN A 234 2.31 13.61 26.30
CA GLN A 234 2.84 13.67 27.66
C GLN A 234 2.16 14.73 28.54
N ASN A 235 1.56 15.77 27.93
CA ASN A 235 0.81 16.81 28.60
C ASN A 235 -0.70 16.55 28.66
N SER A 236 -1.17 15.41 28.18
CA SER A 236 -2.58 15.02 28.16
C SER A 236 -2.86 13.92 29.17
N ILE A 237 -4.06 13.89 29.75
CA ILE A 237 -4.50 12.84 30.65
C ILE A 237 -4.55 11.53 29.82
N ASP A 238 -3.93 10.48 30.33
CA ASP A 238 -3.86 9.15 29.71
C ASP A 238 -3.34 9.17 28.26
N LYS A 239 -2.60 10.23 27.89
CA LYS A 239 -2.09 10.48 26.52
C LYS A 239 -3.18 10.62 25.45
N ILE A 240 -4.44 10.76 25.82
CA ILE A 240 -5.56 10.97 24.90
C ILE A 240 -5.51 12.39 24.36
N VAL A 241 -5.46 12.54 23.05
CA VAL A 241 -5.40 13.82 22.35
C VAL A 241 -6.65 14.16 21.56
N GLY A 242 -7.57 13.20 21.42
CA GLY A 242 -8.86 13.35 20.75
C GLY A 242 -9.77 12.15 21.02
N SER A 243 -11.08 12.38 21.01
CA SER A 243 -12.08 11.33 21.09
C SER A 243 -13.32 11.79 20.32
N TYR A 244 -13.83 10.91 19.45
CA TYR A 244 -14.95 11.19 18.55
C TYR A 244 -15.96 10.06 18.64
N SER A 245 -17.21 10.37 18.93
CA SER A 245 -18.29 9.40 19.10
C SER A 245 -19.28 9.49 17.94
N TYR A 246 -19.63 8.35 17.40
CA TYR A 246 -20.54 8.16 16.27
C TYR A 246 -21.73 7.32 16.74
N PRO A 247 -22.86 7.94 17.10
CA PRO A 247 -24.07 7.23 17.44
C PRO A 247 -24.66 6.55 16.20
N ASP A 248 -25.30 5.42 16.40
CA ASP A 248 -25.97 4.62 15.37
C ASP A 248 -25.06 4.23 14.20
N MET A 249 -23.76 4.04 14.48
CA MET A 249 -22.75 3.70 13.47
C MET A 249 -21.77 2.68 14.02
N LEU A 250 -21.53 1.62 13.25
CA LEU A 250 -20.51 0.61 13.54
C LEU A 250 -19.25 0.89 12.69
N ILE A 251 -18.15 1.27 13.34
CA ILE A 251 -16.82 1.37 12.71
C ILE A 251 -16.01 0.14 13.09
N SER A 252 -15.88 -0.80 12.16
CA SER A 252 -15.24 -2.09 12.39
C SER A 252 -13.78 -2.14 12.03
N ARG A 253 -13.30 -1.18 11.22
CA ARG A 253 -11.91 -1.12 10.76
C ARG A 253 -11.42 0.31 10.77
N ILE A 254 -10.20 0.49 11.28
CA ILE A 254 -9.46 1.76 11.21
C ILE A 254 -8.06 1.50 10.67
N HIS A 255 -7.50 2.44 9.91
CA HIS A 255 -6.16 2.30 9.37
C HIS A 255 -5.46 3.66 9.19
N TYR A 256 -4.20 3.76 9.62
CA TYR A 256 -3.36 4.90 9.28
C TYR A 256 -2.80 4.71 7.87
N MET A 257 -3.23 5.57 6.95
CA MET A 257 -2.71 5.62 5.58
C MET A 257 -1.32 6.27 5.53
N LYS A 258 -1.07 7.20 6.45
CA LYS A 258 0.19 7.93 6.65
C LYS A 258 0.30 8.36 8.10
N ASP A 259 1.45 8.96 8.46
CA ASP A 259 1.69 9.46 9.80
C ASP A 259 0.58 10.39 10.32
N ASP A 260 -0.05 11.18 9.45
CA ASP A 260 -1.00 12.24 9.79
C ASP A 260 -2.43 12.02 9.28
N THR A 261 -2.70 10.88 8.66
CA THR A 261 -4.02 10.58 8.06
C THR A 261 -4.47 9.18 8.43
N MET A 262 -5.62 9.09 9.09
CA MET A 262 -6.28 7.84 9.47
C MET A 262 -7.66 7.76 8.82
N VAL A 263 -8.03 6.60 8.31
CA VAL A 263 -9.34 6.32 7.73
C VAL A 263 -10.07 5.32 8.62
N ALA A 264 -11.33 5.64 8.93
CA ALA A 264 -12.24 4.79 9.68
C ALA A 264 -13.37 4.33 8.77
N PHE A 265 -13.51 3.03 8.61
CA PHE A 265 -14.51 2.40 7.76
C PHE A 265 -15.71 1.99 8.60
N GLY A 266 -16.79 2.72 8.45
CA GLY A 266 -18.07 2.43 9.10
C GLY A 266 -19.10 1.90 8.13
N ASP A 267 -20.20 1.41 8.68
CA ASP A 267 -21.35 0.86 7.93
C ASP A 267 -22.13 1.92 7.16
N SER A 268 -22.19 3.15 7.68
CA SER A 268 -22.96 4.25 7.09
C SER A 268 -22.08 5.40 6.59
N LYS A 269 -20.80 5.44 6.98
CA LYS A 269 -19.83 6.46 6.55
C LYS A 269 -18.41 5.91 6.56
N VAL A 270 -17.57 6.44 5.66
CA VAL A 270 -16.10 6.45 5.87
C VAL A 270 -15.71 7.79 6.41
N VAL A 271 -14.98 7.82 7.52
CA VAL A 271 -14.51 9.06 8.16
C VAL A 271 -13.00 9.16 8.05
N ILE A 272 -12.51 10.31 7.59
CA ILE A 272 -11.08 10.59 7.44
C ILE A 272 -10.67 11.59 8.51
N PHE A 273 -9.66 11.22 9.28
CA PHE A 273 -9.04 12.07 10.28
C PHE A 273 -7.68 12.53 9.79
N SER A 274 -7.36 13.79 10.04
CA SER A 274 -6.06 14.37 9.69
C SER A 274 -5.51 15.19 10.85
N GLY A 275 -4.19 15.12 11.01
CA GLY A 275 -3.50 15.92 12.03
C GLY A 275 -2.19 15.29 12.48
N THR A 276 -1.13 16.09 12.51
CA THR A 276 0.22 15.63 12.86
C THR A 276 0.38 15.26 14.33
N GLN A 277 -0.36 15.92 15.22
CA GLN A 277 -0.25 15.72 16.67
C GLN A 277 -1.59 15.34 17.31
N LYS A 278 -2.67 15.97 16.85
CA LYS A 278 -4.04 15.78 17.32
C LYS A 278 -4.92 15.53 16.10
N PRO A 279 -5.16 14.26 15.75
CA PRO A 279 -6.06 13.93 14.63
C PRO A 279 -7.45 14.52 14.88
N ALA A 280 -8.03 15.12 13.84
CA ALA A 280 -9.38 15.63 13.82
C ALA A 280 -10.09 15.20 12.55
N GLU A 281 -11.41 15.04 12.61
CA GLU A 281 -12.21 14.74 11.43
C GLU A 281 -12.01 15.83 10.37
N SER A 282 -11.59 15.42 9.18
CA SER A 282 -11.33 16.31 8.06
C SER A 282 -12.37 16.18 6.96
N THR A 283 -12.89 14.97 6.75
CA THR A 283 -13.85 14.65 5.69
C THR A 283 -14.62 13.39 6.07
N SER A 284 -15.87 13.31 5.67
CA SER A 284 -16.65 12.08 5.69
C SER A 284 -17.29 11.79 4.34
N ILE A 285 -17.48 10.51 4.05
CA ILE A 285 -18.11 10.01 2.82
C ILE A 285 -19.32 9.19 3.28
N GLU A 286 -20.50 9.60 2.87
CA GLU A 286 -21.75 8.86 3.17
C GLU A 286 -21.79 7.57 2.37
N ILE A 287 -22.16 6.47 3.02
CA ILE A 287 -22.39 5.16 2.43
C ILE A 287 -23.89 4.87 2.49
N THR A 288 -24.50 4.67 1.33
CA THR A 288 -25.93 4.40 1.20
C THR A 288 -26.23 2.96 0.78
N GLU A 289 -25.21 2.19 0.45
CA GLU A 289 -25.29 0.81 0.00
C GLU A 289 -24.39 -0.07 0.88
N GLU A 290 -24.69 -1.37 0.95
CA GLU A 290 -23.85 -2.31 1.71
C GLU A 290 -22.46 -2.46 1.09
N VAL A 291 -21.40 -2.17 1.85
CA VAL A 291 -20.00 -2.39 1.44
C VAL A 291 -19.66 -3.87 1.59
N LYS A 292 -19.29 -4.52 0.49
CA LYS A 292 -18.90 -5.94 0.47
C LYS A 292 -17.43 -6.14 0.84
N SER A 293 -16.56 -5.23 0.42
CA SER A 293 -15.13 -5.29 0.73
C SER A 293 -14.52 -3.90 0.78
N ILE A 294 -13.49 -3.78 1.59
CA ILE A 294 -12.61 -2.63 1.64
C ILE A 294 -11.18 -3.08 1.35
N PHE A 295 -10.41 -2.24 0.69
CA PHE A 295 -8.97 -2.43 0.50
C PHE A 295 -8.28 -1.07 0.48
N TYR A 296 -7.02 -1.02 0.84
CA TYR A 296 -6.29 0.25 0.97
C TYR A 296 -4.78 0.05 0.85
N ASP A 297 -4.11 1.15 0.54
CA ASP A 297 -2.66 1.33 0.68
C ASP A 297 -2.39 2.67 1.40
N ASP A 298 -1.20 3.23 1.28
CA ASP A 298 -0.81 4.51 1.88
C ASP A 298 -1.39 5.75 1.15
N GLN A 299 -2.03 5.60 -0.01
CA GLN A 299 -2.50 6.70 -0.86
C GLN A 299 -3.98 6.62 -1.23
N TYR A 300 -4.52 5.40 -1.32
CA TYR A 300 -5.87 5.14 -1.81
C TYR A 300 -6.59 4.12 -0.93
N PHE A 301 -7.89 4.21 -0.90
CA PHE A 301 -8.75 3.14 -0.41
C PHE A 301 -9.90 2.90 -1.38
N GLY A 302 -10.37 1.69 -1.42
CA GLY A 302 -11.48 1.26 -2.27
C GLY A 302 -12.62 0.66 -1.47
N LEU A 303 -13.83 0.90 -1.96
CA LEU A 303 -15.06 0.29 -1.50
C LEU A 303 -15.66 -0.53 -2.63
N VAL A 304 -16.08 -1.73 -2.33
CA VAL A 304 -16.75 -2.61 -3.30
C VAL A 304 -18.19 -2.80 -2.89
N PHE A 305 -19.07 -2.68 -3.87
CA PHE A 305 -20.52 -2.83 -3.75
C PHE A 305 -21.02 -3.91 -4.72
N ASP A 306 -22.16 -4.50 -4.45
CA ASP A 306 -22.86 -5.32 -5.42
C ASP A 306 -23.40 -4.46 -6.58
N SER A 307 -23.58 -5.06 -7.74
CA SER A 307 -24.15 -4.41 -8.92
C SER A 307 -25.23 -5.28 -9.54
N ASP A 308 -26.28 -4.66 -10.08
CA ASP A 308 -27.36 -5.35 -10.81
C ASP A 308 -26.93 -5.86 -12.18
N SER A 309 -25.71 -5.54 -12.64
CA SER A 309 -25.19 -5.96 -13.92
C SER A 309 -24.72 -7.42 -13.89
N LYS A 310 -25.25 -8.27 -14.78
CA LYS A 310 -24.81 -9.65 -14.93
C LYS A 310 -23.38 -9.79 -15.46
N GLU A 311 -22.89 -8.80 -16.21
CA GLU A 311 -21.54 -8.79 -16.78
C GLU A 311 -20.51 -8.25 -15.82
N GLN A 312 -20.95 -7.47 -14.84
CA GLN A 312 -20.14 -6.84 -13.82
C GLN A 312 -20.89 -6.93 -12.48
N PRO A 313 -20.81 -8.10 -11.80
CA PRO A 313 -21.57 -8.38 -10.59
C PRO A 313 -21.21 -7.45 -9.42
N HIS A 314 -20.06 -6.80 -9.48
CA HIS A 314 -19.63 -5.87 -8.46
C HIS A 314 -19.15 -4.54 -9.07
N ARG A 315 -19.21 -3.49 -8.26
CA ARG A 315 -18.77 -2.13 -8.58
C ARG A 315 -17.75 -1.68 -7.53
N LEU A 316 -16.63 -1.21 -7.99
CA LEU A 316 -15.54 -0.67 -7.19
C LEU A 316 -15.55 0.85 -7.26
N GLU A 317 -15.45 1.50 -6.11
CA GLU A 317 -15.16 2.93 -6.00
C GLU A 317 -13.81 3.14 -5.34
N LEU A 318 -12.92 3.87 -6.00
CA LEU A 318 -11.58 4.21 -5.51
C LEU A 318 -11.56 5.66 -5.03
N TYR A 319 -11.06 5.88 -3.82
CA TYR A 319 -10.94 7.19 -3.18
C TYR A 319 -9.47 7.48 -2.83
N ASN A 320 -9.10 8.74 -2.85
CA ASN A 320 -7.82 9.17 -2.30
C ASN A 320 -7.93 9.49 -0.80
N ILE A 321 -6.79 9.70 -0.14
CA ILE A 321 -6.73 10.03 1.29
C ILE A 321 -7.42 11.34 1.70
N LYS A 322 -7.89 12.16 0.74
CA LYS A 322 -8.69 13.37 0.98
C LYS A 322 -10.19 13.12 0.85
N GLY A 323 -10.61 11.87 0.59
CA GLY A 323 -12.01 11.48 0.42
C GLY A 323 -12.58 11.80 -0.96
N ALA A 324 -11.78 12.22 -1.92
CA ALA A 324 -12.28 12.45 -3.28
C ALA A 324 -12.35 11.11 -4.05
N LYS A 325 -13.53 10.80 -4.63
CA LYS A 325 -13.70 9.65 -5.52
C LYS A 325 -12.86 9.85 -6.77
N VAL A 326 -11.89 8.97 -6.98
CA VAL A 326 -10.94 9.03 -8.10
C VAL A 326 -11.48 8.26 -9.28
N ARG A 327 -12.09 7.08 -9.03
CA ARG A 327 -12.62 6.19 -10.07
C ARG A 327 -13.80 5.37 -9.56
N GLU A 328 -14.58 4.95 -10.53
CA GLU A 328 -15.60 3.94 -10.39
C GLU A 328 -15.44 2.95 -11.54
N VAL A 329 -15.41 1.64 -11.24
CA VAL A 329 -15.14 0.59 -12.23
C VAL A 329 -15.96 -0.65 -11.90
N GLY A 330 -16.56 -1.28 -12.92
CA GLY A 330 -17.21 -2.57 -12.76
C GLY A 330 -16.21 -3.71 -12.75
N ILE A 331 -16.42 -4.66 -11.84
CA ILE A 331 -15.64 -5.90 -11.69
C ILE A 331 -16.37 -7.01 -12.43
N SER A 332 -15.63 -7.81 -13.25
CA SER A 332 -16.21 -8.82 -14.14
C SER A 332 -16.26 -10.23 -13.55
N ILE A 333 -15.69 -10.43 -12.37
CA ILE A 333 -15.60 -11.75 -11.73
C ILE A 333 -16.15 -11.68 -10.30
N ASP A 334 -16.66 -12.81 -9.82
CA ASP A 334 -16.81 -13.02 -8.38
C ASP A 334 -15.41 -13.23 -7.77
N TYR A 335 -15.19 -12.73 -6.55
CA TYR A 335 -13.86 -12.71 -5.97
C TYR A 335 -13.86 -13.12 -4.49
N ASN A 336 -12.72 -13.64 -4.05
CA ASN A 336 -12.41 -13.91 -2.64
C ASN A 336 -11.48 -12.85 -2.06
N GLN A 337 -10.64 -12.24 -2.91
CA GLN A 337 -9.61 -11.27 -2.52
C GLN A 337 -9.60 -10.08 -3.47
N ILE A 338 -9.37 -8.91 -2.88
CA ILE A 338 -9.13 -7.66 -3.58
C ILE A 338 -8.06 -6.87 -2.83
N GLU A 339 -7.07 -6.37 -3.56
CA GLU A 339 -5.95 -5.63 -2.97
C GLU A 339 -5.34 -4.62 -3.94
N LEU A 340 -4.69 -3.59 -3.39
CA LEU A 340 -3.79 -2.72 -4.14
C LEU A 340 -2.40 -3.33 -4.13
N LEU A 341 -1.83 -3.50 -5.33
CA LEU A 341 -0.47 -3.99 -5.51
C LEU A 341 0.55 -2.85 -5.41
N ASP A 342 1.82 -3.17 -5.14
CA ASP A 342 2.91 -2.18 -5.03
C ASP A 342 3.04 -1.25 -6.24
N ASN A 343 2.65 -1.70 -7.44
CA ASN A 343 2.61 -0.89 -8.66
C ASN A 343 1.32 -0.06 -8.81
N GLN A 344 0.47 -0.04 -7.76
CA GLN A 344 -0.82 0.66 -7.70
C GLN A 344 -1.90 0.12 -8.67
N ASP A 345 -1.74 -1.10 -9.17
CA ASP A 345 -2.83 -1.80 -9.83
C ASP A 345 -3.75 -2.44 -8.78
N ILE A 346 -5.04 -2.49 -9.07
CA ILE A 346 -6.03 -3.19 -8.26
C ILE A 346 -6.09 -4.62 -8.76
N CYS A 347 -5.81 -5.57 -7.91
CA CYS A 347 -5.87 -6.99 -8.19
C CYS A 347 -7.08 -7.60 -7.51
N ILE A 348 -7.90 -8.25 -8.29
CA ILE A 348 -9.16 -8.87 -7.87
C ILE A 348 -9.07 -10.33 -8.30
N TYR A 349 -9.23 -11.26 -7.37
CA TYR A 349 -9.06 -12.66 -7.72
C TYR A 349 -9.85 -13.60 -6.81
N ASN A 350 -10.10 -14.80 -7.36
CA ASN A 350 -10.54 -15.98 -6.65
C ASN A 350 -9.58 -17.14 -6.96
N ASP A 351 -9.93 -18.33 -6.56
CA ASP A 351 -9.08 -19.52 -6.75
C ASP A 351 -8.67 -19.76 -8.21
N ASN A 352 -9.51 -19.38 -9.18
CA ASN A 352 -9.32 -19.75 -10.59
C ASN A 352 -9.23 -18.57 -11.56
N GLN A 353 -9.54 -17.34 -11.11
CA GLN A 353 -9.64 -16.17 -11.98
C GLN A 353 -8.90 -14.98 -11.35
N CYS A 354 -8.36 -14.13 -12.20
CA CYS A 354 -7.76 -12.86 -11.79
C CYS A 354 -8.12 -11.76 -12.77
N GLU A 355 -8.61 -10.65 -12.24
CA GLU A 355 -8.81 -9.38 -12.95
C GLU A 355 -7.85 -8.34 -12.38
N ILE A 356 -7.05 -7.70 -13.25
CA ILE A 356 -6.13 -6.62 -12.88
C ILE A 356 -6.61 -5.35 -13.54
N ILE A 357 -6.85 -4.31 -12.73
CA ILE A 357 -7.31 -3.00 -13.16
C ILE A 357 -6.28 -1.97 -12.72
N ASN A 358 -5.85 -1.09 -13.60
CA ASN A 358 -4.98 -0.01 -13.16
C ASN A 358 -5.77 1.09 -12.43
N ARG A 359 -5.08 1.97 -11.70
CA ARG A 359 -5.73 3.08 -10.96
C ARG A 359 -6.52 4.06 -11.82
N LYS A 360 -6.39 4.01 -13.15
CA LYS A 360 -7.21 4.79 -14.09
C LYS A 360 -8.51 4.08 -14.47
N GLY A 361 -8.76 2.89 -13.95
CA GLY A 361 -9.94 2.09 -14.22
C GLY A 361 -9.84 1.26 -15.50
N ILE A 362 -8.65 1.10 -16.08
CA ILE A 362 -8.44 0.32 -17.29
C ILE A 362 -8.17 -1.13 -16.90
N LYS A 363 -8.96 -2.05 -17.43
CA LYS A 363 -8.76 -3.49 -17.24
C LYS A 363 -7.52 -3.93 -18.01
N LYS A 364 -6.46 -4.24 -17.29
CA LYS A 364 -5.18 -4.67 -17.87
C LYS A 364 -5.18 -6.14 -18.24
N LEU A 365 -5.75 -6.99 -17.40
CA LEU A 365 -5.77 -8.43 -17.60
C LEU A 365 -7.06 -8.99 -17.01
N LEU A 366 -7.63 -9.96 -17.72
CA LEU A 366 -8.60 -10.91 -17.20
C LEU A 366 -8.16 -12.29 -17.65
N CYS A 367 -7.87 -13.19 -16.70
CA CYS A 367 -7.38 -14.51 -17.02
C CYS A 367 -7.91 -15.58 -16.06
N THR A 368 -7.79 -16.83 -16.48
CA THR A 368 -8.13 -18.03 -15.70
C THR A 368 -6.88 -18.88 -15.49
N PHE A 369 -6.89 -19.66 -14.40
CA PHE A 369 -5.78 -20.53 -14.03
C PHE A 369 -6.21 -22.00 -14.02
N ASP A 370 -5.25 -22.86 -14.25
CA ASP A 370 -5.34 -24.30 -14.18
C ASP A 370 -5.11 -24.86 -12.76
N LYS A 371 -4.61 -24.02 -11.86
CA LYS A 371 -4.33 -24.30 -10.45
C LYS A 371 -4.87 -23.18 -9.57
N SER A 372 -5.09 -23.46 -8.29
CA SER A 372 -5.57 -22.45 -7.36
C SER A 372 -4.60 -21.29 -7.23
N LEU A 373 -5.11 -20.06 -7.34
CA LEU A 373 -4.35 -18.82 -7.16
C LEU A 373 -4.43 -18.37 -5.70
N TYR A 374 -3.28 -18.19 -5.07
CA TYR A 374 -3.19 -17.77 -3.67
C TYR A 374 -2.82 -16.29 -3.51
N LYS A 375 -1.95 -15.76 -4.37
CA LYS A 375 -1.48 -14.37 -4.29
C LYS A 375 -0.98 -13.87 -5.63
N VAL A 376 -1.09 -12.55 -5.83
CA VAL A 376 -0.50 -11.87 -6.99
C VAL A 376 0.50 -10.83 -6.49
N ILE A 377 1.70 -10.85 -7.03
CA ILE A 377 2.76 -9.89 -6.69
C ILE A 377 3.09 -9.09 -7.94
N SER A 378 3.03 -7.77 -7.84
CA SER A 378 3.48 -6.89 -8.92
C SER A 378 5.00 -6.68 -8.86
N THR A 379 5.56 -6.26 -9.98
CA THR A 379 6.95 -5.82 -10.03
C THR A 379 7.00 -4.36 -10.50
N ALA A 380 8.14 -3.70 -10.35
CA ALA A 380 8.33 -2.33 -10.84
C ALA A 380 8.07 -2.18 -12.35
N ALA A 381 8.15 -3.28 -13.12
CA ALA A 381 7.81 -3.27 -14.54
C ALA A 381 6.30 -3.45 -14.73
N GLN A 382 5.63 -2.48 -15.34
CA GLN A 382 4.17 -2.40 -15.52
C GLN A 382 3.49 -3.63 -16.16
N ARG A 383 4.24 -4.56 -16.72
CA ARG A 383 3.74 -5.74 -17.44
C ARG A 383 4.14 -7.06 -16.79
N ASN A 384 4.93 -7.02 -15.74
CA ASN A 384 5.45 -8.22 -15.10
C ASN A 384 4.75 -8.44 -13.75
N TYR A 385 4.26 -9.66 -13.58
CA TYR A 385 3.62 -10.12 -12.34
C TYR A 385 4.20 -11.46 -11.94
N THR A 386 4.00 -11.80 -10.69
CA THR A 386 4.30 -13.12 -10.16
C THR A 386 3.00 -13.69 -9.58
N PHE A 387 2.54 -14.80 -10.13
CA PHE A 387 1.38 -15.53 -9.64
C PHE A 387 1.85 -16.63 -8.69
N ILE A 388 1.32 -16.64 -7.49
CA ILE A 388 1.54 -17.68 -6.49
C ILE A 388 0.39 -18.66 -6.63
N LEU A 389 0.66 -19.75 -7.32
CA LEU A 389 -0.30 -20.82 -7.59
C LEU A 389 -0.04 -22.01 -6.68
N GLU A 390 -0.98 -22.93 -6.60
CA GLU A 390 -0.81 -24.17 -5.86
C GLU A 390 0.43 -24.93 -6.34
N GLY A 391 1.40 -25.13 -5.45
CA GLY A 391 2.64 -25.83 -5.70
C GLY A 391 3.66 -25.11 -6.59
N GLU A 392 3.38 -23.88 -7.05
CA GLU A 392 4.34 -23.18 -7.90
C GLU A 392 4.28 -21.65 -7.84
N THR A 393 5.38 -21.02 -8.18
CA THR A 393 5.51 -19.58 -8.40
C THR A 393 5.77 -19.32 -9.87
N ARG A 394 4.83 -18.68 -10.59
CA ARG A 394 4.96 -18.32 -12.01
C ARG A 394 5.29 -16.84 -12.16
N ARG A 395 6.45 -16.53 -12.71
CA ARG A 395 6.78 -15.16 -13.16
C ARG A 395 6.29 -14.99 -14.59
N VAL A 396 5.49 -13.96 -14.82
CA VAL A 396 4.80 -13.77 -16.10
C VAL A 396 4.98 -12.35 -16.62
N LYS A 397 4.80 -12.23 -17.94
CA LYS A 397 4.74 -10.95 -18.64
C LYS A 397 3.45 -10.89 -19.45
N LEU A 398 2.71 -9.81 -19.30
CA LEU A 398 1.46 -9.58 -20.04
C LEU A 398 1.74 -9.43 -21.55
N LYS A 399 0.90 -10.10 -22.37
CA LYS A 399 1.10 -10.22 -23.82
C LYS A 399 -0.14 -9.77 -24.62
#